data_582b192656c71ceeb1bf96c03d802d8a
#
_entry.id   582b192656c71ceeb1bf96c03d802d8a
#
_cell.length_a   1.000
_cell.length_b   1.000
_cell.length_c   1.000
_cell.angle_alpha   90.00
_cell.angle_beta   90.00
_cell.angle_gamma   90.00
#
_symmetry.space_group_name_H-M   'P 1'
#
loop_
_entity.id
_entity.type
_entity.pdbx_description
1 polymer ?
#
loop_
_entity_poly.entity_id
_entity_poly.type
_entity_poly.pdbx_seq_one_letter_code
_entity_poly.pdbx_strand_id
1 'polypeptide(L)'
;PDNKYELVWGFDGYVLSSCSVTPEIKVSDLRECGQGRILRTISARGPGGVLVSATQTIWVVDCDPFYIDRRDYCSTLDDIAWPDCQGLGTTVEGCGADTDPEIIGKPRILNGADDNCALIAIQNFDEVFTIEPDACFKILRRWVVIDWCQYDPNISATEGRWEFTQVIKVFDKKKPVVTCNVGACEPAVISAQLGVCVGHISLTATASDSCTPVDWLNYEYKIDAFNNGTIDFTVGSLTRRQYAGGEKPAVRNNPYADDNSNPFDASGVYPLGIHKITWYVEDGCGNIGTCSTLFE
;
A
#
# COMPACT_ATOMS: atom_id res chain seq x y z
N PRO A 1 39.98 29.16 -2.21
CA PRO A 1 39.71 30.25 -1.32
C PRO A 1 38.61 31.06 -1.97
N ASP A 2 37.45 30.93 -1.38
CA ASP A 2 36.24 31.39 -1.99
C ASP A 2 36.02 32.85 -1.68
N ASN A 3 36.19 33.69 -2.67
CA ASN A 3 35.88 35.11 -2.60
C ASN A 3 34.37 35.39 -2.51
N LYS A 4 33.54 34.35 -2.40
CA LYS A 4 32.08 34.52 -2.37
C LYS A 4 31.59 35.41 -1.23
N TYR A 5 32.29 35.43 -0.11
CA TYR A 5 31.94 36.32 0.99
C TYR A 5 32.25 37.80 0.71
N GLU A 6 33.31 38.09 -0.05
CA GLU A 6 33.66 39.44 -0.46
C GLU A 6 32.68 40.01 -1.44
N LEU A 7 32.29 39.18 -2.43
CA LEU A 7 31.41 39.57 -3.53
C LEU A 7 29.95 39.79 -3.07
N VAL A 8 29.47 38.95 -2.17
CA VAL A 8 28.08 38.99 -1.73
C VAL A 8 27.86 39.95 -0.56
N TRP A 9 28.81 40.03 0.35
CA TRP A 9 28.61 40.70 1.62
C TRP A 9 29.29 42.09 1.72
N GLY A 10 29.73 42.63 0.62
CA GLY A 10 30.36 43.94 0.55
C GLY A 10 31.83 43.96 0.93
N PHE A 11 32.31 45.11 1.34
CA PHE A 11 33.74 45.31 1.63
C PHE A 11 34.17 44.58 2.91
N ASP A 12 35.39 44.03 2.87
CA ASP A 12 35.98 43.30 4.01
C ASP A 12 36.25 44.14 5.23
N GLY A 13 36.20 45.42 5.11
CA GLY A 13 36.64 46.34 6.08
C GLY A 13 38.14 46.66 5.89
N TYR A 14 38.62 47.63 6.64
CA TYR A 14 40.01 48.07 6.57
C TYR A 14 40.53 48.50 7.92
N VAL A 15 41.84 48.50 8.05
CA VAL A 15 42.53 48.99 9.26
C VAL A 15 43.14 50.34 8.98
N LEU A 16 42.74 51.34 9.75
CA LEU A 16 43.40 52.66 9.73
C LEU A 16 44.58 52.62 10.68
N SER A 17 45.78 52.86 10.15
CA SER A 17 47.01 52.93 10.96
C SER A 17 47.96 53.95 10.35
N SER A 18 48.67 54.63 11.18
CA SER A 18 49.77 55.51 10.77
C SER A 18 51.06 54.74 10.38
N CYS A 19 51.06 53.44 10.63
CA CYS A 19 52.16 52.55 10.32
C CYS A 19 51.63 51.44 9.40
N SER A 20 52.51 50.84 8.57
CA SER A 20 52.14 49.67 7.75
C SER A 20 51.82 48.50 8.69
N VAL A 21 50.57 48.01 8.62
CA VAL A 21 50.07 46.81 9.33
C VAL A 21 49.39 45.90 8.33
N THR A 22 49.53 44.61 8.51
CA THR A 22 48.84 43.62 7.70
C THR A 22 47.64 43.09 8.48
N PRO A 23 46.39 43.30 8.03
CA PRO A 23 45.25 42.77 8.71
C PRO A 23 45.16 41.25 8.45
N GLU A 24 44.67 40.54 9.45
CA GLU A 24 44.27 39.12 9.38
C GLU A 24 42.74 39.06 9.41
N ILE A 25 42.15 38.37 8.44
CA ILE A 25 40.71 38.16 8.36
C ILE A 25 40.42 36.70 8.68
N LYS A 26 39.57 36.45 9.69
CA LYS A 26 39.07 35.16 10.06
C LYS A 26 37.57 35.11 9.84
N VAL A 27 37.10 34.11 9.05
CA VAL A 27 35.67 33.84 8.83
C VAL A 27 35.30 32.60 9.61
N SER A 28 34.25 32.69 10.42
CA SER A 28 33.63 31.58 11.10
C SER A 28 32.19 31.44 10.58
N ASP A 29 31.90 30.35 9.90
CA ASP A 29 30.56 30.03 9.42
C ASP A 29 29.84 29.23 10.50
N LEU A 30 28.76 29.80 11.03
CA LEU A 30 27.92 29.26 12.10
C LEU A 30 26.49 29.09 11.58
N ARG A 31 26.35 28.79 10.26
CA ARG A 31 25.06 28.49 9.68
C ARG A 31 24.71 27.03 9.89
N GLU A 32 23.42 26.79 10.14
CA GLU A 32 22.80 25.49 10.11
C GLU A 32 21.69 25.55 9.03
N CYS A 33 21.57 24.54 8.19
CA CYS A 33 20.63 24.55 7.06
C CYS A 33 20.72 25.82 6.19
N GLY A 34 21.91 26.27 5.88
CA GLY A 34 22.13 27.47 5.05
C GLY A 34 21.84 28.80 5.75
N GLN A 35 21.18 28.81 6.90
CA GLN A 35 20.77 29.99 7.66
C GLN A 35 21.57 30.16 8.97
N GLY A 36 21.61 31.37 9.52
CA GLY A 36 22.26 31.65 10.80
C GLY A 36 23.27 32.77 10.70
N ARG A 37 24.44 32.60 11.29
CA ARG A 37 25.43 33.66 11.43
C ARG A 37 26.74 33.32 10.74
N ILE A 38 27.31 34.29 10.06
CA ILE A 38 28.69 34.27 9.62
C ILE A 38 29.42 35.38 10.41
N LEU A 39 30.45 35.03 11.14
CA LEU A 39 31.28 35.97 11.87
C LEU A 39 32.54 36.24 11.08
N ARG A 40 32.77 37.47 10.70
CA ARG A 40 33.99 37.93 10.04
C ARG A 40 34.76 38.81 10.99
N THR A 41 35.90 38.34 11.48
CA THR A 41 36.77 39.06 12.42
C THR A 41 37.99 39.56 11.66
N ILE A 42 38.21 40.87 11.74
CA ILE A 42 39.39 41.53 11.22
C ILE A 42 40.27 41.86 12.42
N SER A 43 41.53 41.49 12.36
CA SER A 43 42.49 41.78 13.40
C SER A 43 43.80 42.29 12.82
N ALA A 44 44.47 43.16 13.55
CA ALA A 44 45.81 43.65 13.22
C ALA A 44 46.64 43.88 14.45
N ARG A 45 47.97 43.69 14.32
CA ARG A 45 48.92 44.03 15.37
C ARG A 45 49.63 45.33 15.06
N GLY A 46 49.54 46.28 15.96
CA GLY A 46 50.28 47.50 15.88
C GLY A 46 51.76 47.31 16.19
N PRO A 47 52.63 48.38 16.02
CA PRO A 47 54.07 48.33 16.24
C PRO A 47 54.49 47.98 17.67
N GLY A 48 53.62 48.21 18.64
CA GLY A 48 53.84 47.84 20.06
C GLY A 48 53.34 46.46 20.44
N GLY A 49 52.93 45.61 19.44
CA GLY A 49 52.42 44.28 19.67
C GLY A 49 50.93 44.22 20.11
N VAL A 50 50.31 45.38 20.26
CA VAL A 50 48.88 45.45 20.64
C VAL A 50 48.00 44.91 19.55
N LEU A 51 47.16 43.94 19.87
CA LEU A 51 46.17 43.38 18.97
C LEU A 51 44.89 44.22 19.03
N VAL A 52 44.45 44.67 17.87
CA VAL A 52 43.13 45.30 17.69
C VAL A 52 42.28 44.39 16.81
N SER A 53 41.04 44.19 17.17
CA SER A 53 40.11 43.37 16.38
C SER A 53 38.70 43.95 16.40
N ALA A 54 37.98 43.72 15.28
CA ALA A 54 36.56 44.01 15.17
C ALA A 54 35.88 42.83 14.49
N THR A 55 34.64 42.54 14.91
CA THR A 55 33.86 41.44 14.35
C THR A 55 32.58 41.98 13.70
N GLN A 56 32.38 41.65 12.45
CA GLN A 56 31.13 41.82 11.73
C GLN A 56 30.30 40.55 11.87
N THR A 57 29.05 40.72 12.24
CA THR A 57 28.07 39.61 12.18
C THR A 57 27.20 39.79 10.96
N ILE A 58 27.15 38.75 10.09
CA ILE A 58 26.29 38.67 8.92
C ILE A 58 25.23 37.65 9.22
N TRP A 59 23.98 38.07 9.15
CA TRP A 59 22.83 37.15 9.30
C TRP A 59 22.39 36.68 7.92
N VAL A 60 22.27 35.37 7.76
CA VAL A 60 21.71 34.74 6.59
C VAL A 60 20.37 34.14 6.99
N VAL A 61 19.32 34.53 6.33
CA VAL A 61 17.95 34.09 6.60
C VAL A 61 17.36 33.50 5.34
N ASP A 62 16.58 32.45 5.51
CA ASP A 62 15.74 31.91 4.47
C ASP A 62 14.45 32.73 4.39
N CYS A 63 14.12 33.21 3.21
CA CYS A 63 12.91 33.99 2.95
C CYS A 63 11.81 33.17 2.29
N ASP A 64 12.09 31.91 1.91
CA ASP A 64 11.16 31.00 1.24
C ASP A 64 11.35 29.58 1.78
N PRO A 65 10.99 29.33 3.05
CA PRO A 65 11.16 28.02 3.67
C PRO A 65 10.23 26.99 3.02
N PHE A 66 10.66 25.73 2.99
CA PHE A 66 9.86 24.62 2.48
C PHE A 66 8.46 24.60 3.11
N TYR A 67 7.42 24.63 2.27
CA TYR A 67 6.05 24.84 2.70
C TYR A 67 5.07 23.82 2.08
N ILE A 68 4.13 23.33 2.88
CA ILE A 68 3.00 22.52 2.47
C ILE A 68 1.76 23.02 3.20
N ASP A 69 0.69 23.38 2.46
CA ASP A 69 -0.56 23.78 3.06
C ASP A 69 -1.29 22.57 3.67
N ARG A 70 -1.41 22.56 4.99
CA ARG A 70 -2.09 21.51 5.75
C ARG A 70 -3.61 21.44 5.53
N ARG A 71 -4.19 22.45 4.92
CA ARG A 71 -5.62 22.53 4.63
C ARG A 71 -5.95 22.04 3.22
N ASP A 72 -4.99 22.15 2.32
CA ASP A 72 -5.10 21.71 0.94
C ASP A 72 -3.80 21.08 0.48
N TYR A 73 -3.62 19.79 0.77
CA TYR A 73 -2.45 19.00 0.38
C TYR A 73 -2.27 18.83 -1.14
N CYS A 74 -3.21 19.35 -1.93
CA CYS A 74 -3.15 19.31 -3.38
C CYS A 74 -2.99 20.69 -4.00
N SER A 75 -2.61 21.66 -3.20
CA SER A 75 -2.32 23.02 -3.63
C SER A 75 -1.17 23.02 -4.64
N THR A 76 -1.30 23.81 -5.70
CA THR A 76 -0.21 24.04 -6.65
C THR A 76 0.86 25.00 -6.10
N LEU A 77 0.63 25.53 -4.92
CA LEU A 77 1.55 26.42 -4.20
C LEU A 77 2.43 25.65 -3.22
N ASP A 78 2.18 24.36 -3.04
CA ASP A 78 2.97 23.49 -2.19
C ASP A 78 4.33 23.16 -2.85
N ASP A 79 5.35 22.98 -2.03
CA ASP A 79 6.67 22.56 -2.46
C ASP A 79 6.76 21.05 -2.69
N ILE A 80 5.65 20.35 -2.55
CA ILE A 80 5.54 18.92 -2.80
C ILE A 80 4.28 18.58 -3.61
N ALA A 81 4.43 17.64 -4.55
CA ALA A 81 3.29 16.99 -5.17
C ALA A 81 3.09 15.61 -4.54
N TRP A 82 1.95 15.44 -3.87
CA TRP A 82 1.57 14.16 -3.28
C TRP A 82 1.05 13.20 -4.34
N PRO A 83 1.31 11.87 -4.22
CA PRO A 83 0.67 10.89 -5.08
C PRO A 83 -0.85 10.88 -4.79
N ASP A 84 -1.64 10.72 -5.85
CA ASP A 84 -3.10 10.58 -5.76
C ASP A 84 -3.83 11.76 -5.07
N CYS A 85 -3.38 12.95 -5.37
CA CYS A 85 -3.93 14.19 -4.79
C CYS A 85 -5.41 14.44 -5.12
N GLN A 86 -5.97 13.78 -6.13
CA GLN A 86 -7.39 13.95 -6.52
C GLN A 86 -8.35 13.03 -5.76
N GLY A 87 -7.87 12.24 -4.80
CA GLY A 87 -8.70 11.41 -3.93
C GLY A 87 -9.37 10.21 -4.61
N LEU A 88 -9.02 9.91 -5.87
CA LEU A 88 -9.61 8.78 -6.60
C LEU A 88 -9.00 7.43 -6.19
N GLY A 89 -7.91 7.44 -5.44
CA GLY A 89 -7.12 6.28 -5.06
C GLY A 89 -6.33 5.69 -6.22
N THR A 90 -5.14 5.24 -5.94
CA THR A 90 -4.34 4.48 -6.91
C THR A 90 -4.90 3.08 -7.05
N THR A 91 -5.18 2.65 -8.28
CA THR A 91 -5.70 1.31 -8.57
C THR A 91 -4.63 0.47 -9.25
N VAL A 92 -4.37 -0.73 -8.73
CA VAL A 92 -3.44 -1.70 -9.32
C VAL A 92 -4.12 -3.05 -9.53
N GLU A 93 -3.74 -3.78 -10.58
CA GLU A 93 -4.34 -5.06 -10.92
C GLU A 93 -3.37 -6.22 -10.63
N GLY A 94 -3.87 -7.23 -9.93
CA GLY A 94 -3.15 -8.43 -9.53
C GLY A 94 -2.47 -8.32 -8.17
N CYS A 95 -2.53 -9.38 -7.37
CA CYS A 95 -1.98 -9.40 -6.01
C CYS A 95 -0.45 -9.50 -5.97
N GLY A 96 0.16 -9.83 -7.09
CA GLY A 96 1.60 -9.70 -7.29
C GLY A 96 1.95 -8.35 -7.92
N ALA A 97 0.99 -7.41 -8.01
CA ALA A 97 1.27 -6.08 -8.53
C ALA A 97 2.30 -5.41 -7.64
N ASP A 98 3.26 -4.80 -8.28
CA ASP A 98 4.28 -4.06 -7.58
C ASP A 98 3.67 -2.76 -7.04
N THR A 99 3.62 -2.67 -5.72
CA THR A 99 3.14 -1.48 -5.01
C THR A 99 4.30 -0.58 -4.56
N ASP A 100 5.49 -0.78 -5.14
CA ASP A 100 6.64 0.08 -4.89
C ASP A 100 6.29 1.55 -5.20
N PRO A 101 6.63 2.48 -4.31
CA PRO A 101 6.46 3.91 -4.53
C PRO A 101 7.02 4.44 -5.85
N GLU A 102 8.09 3.85 -6.35
CA GLU A 102 8.69 4.25 -7.63
C GLU A 102 7.78 3.94 -8.83
N ILE A 103 6.90 2.95 -8.68
CA ILE A 103 5.99 2.50 -9.73
C ILE A 103 4.63 3.17 -9.63
N ILE A 104 4.04 3.17 -8.43
CA ILE A 104 2.66 3.66 -8.24
C ILE A 104 2.57 5.11 -7.80
N GLY A 105 3.70 5.76 -7.64
CA GLY A 105 3.82 7.16 -7.27
C GLY A 105 4.27 7.39 -5.82
N LYS A 106 5.15 8.36 -5.69
CA LYS A 106 5.68 8.88 -4.43
C LYS A 106 5.58 10.40 -4.40
N PRO A 107 5.67 11.04 -3.22
CA PRO A 107 5.79 12.48 -3.12
C PRO A 107 7.00 12.98 -3.93
N ARG A 108 6.84 14.08 -4.65
CA ARG A 108 7.89 14.72 -5.44
C ARG A 108 8.06 16.16 -4.99
N ILE A 109 9.28 16.54 -4.68
CA ILE A 109 9.63 17.92 -4.38
C ILE A 109 9.51 18.74 -5.66
N LEU A 110 8.91 19.91 -5.55
CA LEU A 110 8.64 20.83 -6.65
C LEU A 110 9.55 22.05 -6.57
N ASN A 111 9.72 22.75 -7.70
CA ASN A 111 10.31 24.09 -7.81
C ASN A 111 11.71 24.24 -7.22
N GLY A 112 12.46 23.15 -7.01
CA GLY A 112 13.78 23.21 -6.39
C GLY A 112 13.74 23.58 -4.91
N ALA A 113 12.61 23.34 -4.23
CA ALA A 113 12.41 23.62 -2.81
C ALA A 113 13.30 22.75 -1.87
N ASP A 114 14.08 21.83 -2.42
CA ASP A 114 15.14 21.08 -1.74
C ASP A 114 16.51 21.77 -1.87
N ASP A 115 16.52 23.08 -1.80
CA ASP A 115 17.72 23.89 -1.84
C ASP A 115 18.60 23.73 -0.60
N ASN A 116 19.65 24.58 -0.45
CA ASN A 116 20.55 24.50 0.69
C ASN A 116 19.93 24.93 2.03
N CYS A 117 18.67 25.38 2.04
CA CYS A 117 17.94 25.86 3.22
C CYS A 117 16.93 24.84 3.73
N ALA A 118 16.67 23.76 2.99
CA ALA A 118 15.81 22.66 3.37
C ALA A 118 16.58 21.32 3.38
N LEU A 119 16.26 20.46 4.32
CA LEU A 119 16.80 19.09 4.42
C LEU A 119 15.65 18.10 4.52
N ILE A 120 15.15 17.70 3.35
CA ILE A 120 13.92 16.94 3.24
C ILE A 120 14.17 15.44 3.36
N ALA A 121 13.45 14.78 4.25
CA ALA A 121 13.34 13.34 4.35
C ALA A 121 11.90 12.90 4.06
N ILE A 122 11.75 11.85 3.25
CA ILE A 122 10.45 11.28 2.88
C ILE A 122 10.46 9.81 3.25
N GLN A 123 9.44 9.35 3.98
CA GLN A 123 9.25 7.95 4.36
C GLN A 123 7.79 7.55 4.24
N ASN A 124 7.53 6.27 3.95
CA ASN A 124 6.19 5.70 3.93
C ASN A 124 6.03 4.55 4.92
N PHE A 125 4.78 4.35 5.34
CA PHE A 125 4.34 3.24 6.18
C PHE A 125 3.04 2.70 5.60
N ASP A 126 2.99 1.38 5.36
CA ASP A 126 1.84 0.72 4.77
C ASP A 126 1.04 -0.05 5.81
N GLU A 127 -0.28 0.13 5.78
CA GLU A 127 -1.24 -0.65 6.54
C GLU A 127 -2.18 -1.34 5.55
N VAL A 128 -2.25 -2.69 5.62
CA VAL A 128 -2.99 -3.51 4.66
C VAL A 128 -4.32 -3.94 5.27
N PHE A 129 -5.41 -3.64 4.57
CA PHE A 129 -6.77 -4.02 4.91
C PHE A 129 -7.27 -5.06 3.91
N THR A 130 -7.55 -6.25 4.42
CA THR A 130 -8.18 -7.34 3.66
C THR A 130 -9.69 -7.26 3.84
N ILE A 131 -10.47 -7.75 2.85
CA ILE A 131 -11.93 -7.78 2.91
C ILE A 131 -12.57 -6.38 2.79
N GLU A 132 -12.37 -5.77 1.65
CA GLU A 132 -12.98 -4.47 1.34
C GLU A 132 -14.01 -4.62 0.20
N PRO A 133 -15.16 -3.94 0.26
CA PRO A 133 -16.26 -4.16 -0.71
C PRO A 133 -15.92 -3.86 -2.17
N ASP A 134 -14.94 -3.00 -2.42
CA ASP A 134 -14.59 -2.49 -3.75
C ASP A 134 -13.13 -2.79 -4.15
N ALA A 135 -12.50 -3.75 -3.49
CA ALA A 135 -11.14 -4.21 -3.80
C ALA A 135 -10.86 -5.56 -3.15
N CYS A 136 -9.85 -6.31 -3.63
CA CYS A 136 -9.38 -7.52 -2.96
C CYS A 136 -8.77 -7.18 -1.60
N PHE A 137 -7.97 -6.13 -1.58
CA PHE A 137 -7.47 -5.48 -0.38
C PHE A 137 -7.12 -4.02 -0.68
N LYS A 138 -7.01 -3.23 0.36
CA LYS A 138 -6.56 -1.84 0.30
C LYS A 138 -5.30 -1.67 1.12
N ILE A 139 -4.42 -0.82 0.63
CA ILE A 139 -3.25 -0.36 1.39
C ILE A 139 -3.48 1.12 1.69
N LEU A 140 -3.44 1.47 2.96
CA LEU A 140 -3.31 2.85 3.40
C LEU A 140 -1.82 3.14 3.57
N ARG A 141 -1.24 3.84 2.61
CA ARG A 141 0.15 4.26 2.65
C ARG A 141 0.25 5.64 3.26
N ARG A 142 0.72 5.71 4.47
CA ARG A 142 0.98 6.97 5.16
C ARG A 142 2.37 7.48 4.79
N TRP A 143 2.42 8.59 4.11
CA TRP A 143 3.63 9.33 3.82
C TRP A 143 3.94 10.28 4.96
N VAL A 144 5.21 10.36 5.33
CA VAL A 144 5.73 11.33 6.29
C VAL A 144 6.85 12.09 5.60
N VAL A 145 6.73 13.40 5.57
CA VAL A 145 7.74 14.32 5.06
C VAL A 145 8.24 15.17 6.22
N ILE A 146 9.54 15.25 6.36
CA ILE A 146 10.20 16.06 7.41
C ILE A 146 11.22 16.95 6.73
N ASP A 147 11.15 18.24 7.04
CA ASP A 147 12.26 19.15 6.82
C ASP A 147 13.04 19.30 8.14
N TRP A 148 14.20 18.71 8.21
CA TRP A 148 15.06 18.74 9.40
C TRP A 148 15.60 20.14 9.74
N CYS A 149 15.45 21.10 8.85
CA CYS A 149 15.82 22.48 9.09
C CYS A 149 14.73 23.25 9.85
N GLN A 150 13.49 22.77 9.79
CA GLN A 150 12.35 23.34 10.48
C GLN A 150 11.87 22.47 11.64
N TYR A 151 12.09 21.15 11.59
CA TYR A 151 11.52 20.22 12.55
C TYR A 151 12.39 20.04 13.80
N ASP A 152 11.87 20.48 14.94
CA ASP A 152 12.41 20.15 16.27
C ASP A 152 11.27 19.57 17.13
N PRO A 153 11.29 18.25 17.44
CA PRO A 153 10.23 17.60 18.22
C PRO A 153 10.12 18.12 19.66
N ASN A 154 11.16 18.81 20.17
CA ASN A 154 11.13 19.40 21.50
C ASN A 154 10.41 20.75 21.51
N ILE A 155 10.29 21.42 20.36
CA ILE A 155 9.62 22.70 20.21
C ILE A 155 8.21 22.52 19.67
N SER A 156 8.07 21.76 18.57
CA SER A 156 6.79 21.50 17.91
C SER A 156 6.74 20.09 17.31
N ALA A 157 5.70 19.36 17.61
CA ALA A 157 5.51 18.02 17.02
C ALA A 157 5.08 18.06 15.52
N THR A 158 4.71 19.22 15.03
CA THR A 158 4.10 19.37 13.70
C THR A 158 4.80 20.34 12.77
N GLU A 159 5.52 21.32 13.27
CA GLU A 159 6.28 22.26 12.45
C GLU A 159 7.40 21.53 11.71
N GLY A 160 7.55 21.76 10.42
CA GLY A 160 8.52 21.04 9.57
C GLY A 160 8.20 19.55 9.36
N ARG A 161 6.99 19.07 9.74
CA ARG A 161 6.58 17.68 9.58
C ARG A 161 5.16 17.59 9.04
N TRP A 162 4.99 16.87 7.94
CA TRP A 162 3.70 16.71 7.25
C TRP A 162 3.40 15.23 7.02
N GLU A 163 2.12 14.89 6.99
CA GLU A 163 1.65 13.54 6.73
C GLU A 163 0.55 13.55 5.67
N PHE A 164 0.59 12.60 4.77
CA PHE A 164 -0.43 12.38 3.77
C PHE A 164 -0.74 10.89 3.64
N THR A 165 -2.02 10.53 3.45
CA THR A 165 -2.43 9.15 3.26
C THR A 165 -2.86 8.91 1.82
N GLN A 166 -2.11 8.07 1.12
CA GLN A 166 -2.46 7.53 -0.19
C GLN A 166 -3.29 6.26 -0.01
N VAL A 167 -4.40 6.16 -0.73
CA VAL A 167 -5.23 4.94 -0.75
C VAL A 167 -4.90 4.14 -2.00
N ILE A 168 -4.40 2.91 -1.82
CA ILE A 168 -4.06 2.00 -2.91
C ILE A 168 -5.08 0.87 -2.89
N LYS A 169 -5.82 0.71 -4.00
CA LYS A 169 -6.80 -0.35 -4.19
C LYS A 169 -6.21 -1.43 -5.08
N VAL A 170 -6.15 -2.65 -4.57
CA VAL A 170 -5.65 -3.80 -5.33
C VAL A 170 -6.83 -4.65 -5.76
N PHE A 171 -6.94 -4.88 -7.07
CA PHE A 171 -7.97 -5.72 -7.68
C PHE A 171 -7.34 -6.96 -8.29
N ASP A 172 -8.06 -8.06 -8.22
CA ASP A 172 -7.80 -9.23 -9.03
C ASP A 172 -9.03 -9.56 -9.87
N LYS A 173 -8.82 -9.88 -11.15
CA LYS A 173 -9.85 -10.31 -12.09
C LYS A 173 -9.70 -11.76 -12.49
N LYS A 174 -8.66 -12.43 -12.02
CA LYS A 174 -8.44 -13.84 -12.30
C LYS A 174 -9.37 -14.67 -11.42
N LYS A 175 -9.92 -15.70 -12.04
CA LYS A 175 -10.78 -16.66 -11.33
C LYS A 175 -9.91 -17.76 -10.73
N PRO A 176 -10.31 -18.34 -9.58
CA PRO A 176 -9.71 -19.57 -9.09
C PRO A 176 -9.71 -20.67 -10.14
N VAL A 177 -8.61 -21.39 -10.22
CA VAL A 177 -8.52 -22.62 -11.03
C VAL A 177 -9.07 -23.77 -10.21
N VAL A 178 -10.17 -24.36 -10.68
CA VAL A 178 -10.89 -25.43 -9.96
C VAL A 178 -10.73 -26.75 -10.70
N THR A 179 -10.40 -27.80 -9.98
CA THR A 179 -10.29 -29.16 -10.50
C THR A 179 -11.29 -30.08 -9.80
N CYS A 180 -12.11 -30.77 -10.58
CA CYS A 180 -13.01 -31.82 -10.07
C CYS A 180 -12.28 -33.16 -10.02
N ASN A 181 -12.37 -33.85 -8.89
CA ASN A 181 -11.84 -35.18 -8.71
C ASN A 181 -13.03 -36.15 -8.52
N VAL A 182 -13.17 -37.09 -9.43
CA VAL A 182 -14.17 -38.17 -9.35
C VAL A 182 -13.45 -39.48 -9.16
N GLY A 183 -13.67 -40.12 -8.01
CA GLY A 183 -13.14 -41.46 -7.74
C GLY A 183 -13.88 -42.55 -8.50
N ALA A 184 -13.34 -43.75 -8.41
CA ALA A 184 -14.07 -44.93 -8.90
C ALA A 184 -15.28 -45.20 -8.00
N CYS A 185 -16.41 -45.58 -8.64
CA CYS A 185 -17.57 -45.97 -7.89
C CYS A 185 -17.34 -47.38 -7.23
N GLU A 186 -17.68 -47.51 -5.96
CA GLU A 186 -17.69 -48.80 -5.29
C GLU A 186 -18.89 -49.65 -5.77
N PRO A 187 -18.80 -50.97 -5.63
CA PRO A 187 -19.93 -51.84 -6.06
C PRO A 187 -21.26 -51.39 -5.46
N ALA A 188 -22.25 -51.27 -6.30
CA ALA A 188 -23.59 -50.88 -5.91
C ALA A 188 -24.20 -51.89 -4.94
N VAL A 189 -24.89 -51.37 -3.93
CA VAL A 189 -25.67 -52.17 -2.97
C VAL A 189 -27.09 -51.68 -2.89
N ILE A 190 -28.01 -52.53 -2.43
CA ILE A 190 -29.40 -52.11 -2.23
C ILE A 190 -29.48 -51.37 -0.90
N SER A 191 -29.82 -50.10 -0.92
CA SER A 191 -30.06 -49.33 0.30
C SER A 191 -31.39 -49.70 0.92
N ALA A 192 -31.38 -50.20 2.15
CA ALA A 192 -32.58 -50.48 2.93
C ALA A 192 -33.37 -49.20 3.27
N GLN A 193 -32.72 -48.05 3.32
CA GLN A 193 -33.34 -46.76 3.64
C GLN A 193 -33.95 -46.09 2.42
N LEU A 194 -33.32 -46.22 1.24
CA LEU A 194 -33.76 -45.56 0.00
C LEU A 194 -34.61 -46.47 -0.89
N GLY A 195 -34.60 -47.79 -0.65
CA GLY A 195 -35.31 -48.75 -1.46
C GLY A 195 -34.82 -48.88 -2.91
N VAL A 196 -33.63 -48.34 -3.21
CA VAL A 196 -33.03 -48.33 -4.54
C VAL A 196 -31.60 -48.83 -4.45
N CYS A 197 -31.03 -49.24 -5.61
CA CYS A 197 -29.60 -49.52 -5.67
C CYS A 197 -28.79 -48.24 -5.52
N VAL A 198 -27.75 -48.28 -4.70
CA VAL A 198 -26.86 -47.16 -4.42
C VAL A 198 -25.40 -47.60 -4.51
N GLY A 199 -24.53 -46.69 -4.79
CA GLY A 199 -23.10 -46.88 -4.79
C GLY A 199 -22.41 -45.73 -4.04
N HIS A 200 -21.30 -46.04 -3.37
CA HIS A 200 -20.46 -45.00 -2.76
C HIS A 200 -19.46 -44.47 -3.82
N ILE A 201 -19.33 -43.17 -3.87
CA ILE A 201 -18.38 -42.52 -4.79
C ILE A 201 -17.67 -41.38 -4.10
N SER A 202 -16.38 -41.23 -4.37
CA SER A 202 -15.56 -40.06 -3.91
C SER A 202 -15.69 -38.92 -4.92
N LEU A 203 -16.17 -37.78 -4.44
CA LEU A 203 -16.39 -36.56 -5.24
C LEU A 203 -15.78 -35.39 -4.49
N THR A 204 -14.64 -34.91 -4.96
CA THR A 204 -13.96 -33.75 -4.33
C THR A 204 -13.59 -32.70 -5.35
N ALA A 205 -13.43 -31.46 -4.89
CA ALA A 205 -12.85 -30.40 -5.66
C ALA A 205 -11.64 -29.82 -4.96
N THR A 206 -10.64 -29.46 -5.76
CA THR A 206 -9.50 -28.68 -5.31
C THR A 206 -9.43 -27.40 -6.11
N ALA A 207 -8.97 -26.32 -5.49
CA ALA A 207 -8.80 -25.06 -6.18
C ALA A 207 -7.52 -24.35 -5.75
N SER A 208 -7.03 -23.52 -6.64
CA SER A 208 -5.90 -22.63 -6.36
C SER A 208 -6.17 -21.28 -7.00
N ASP A 209 -5.66 -20.24 -6.36
CA ASP A 209 -5.73 -18.87 -6.82
C ASP A 209 -4.38 -18.17 -6.62
N SER A 210 -4.08 -17.18 -7.46
CA SER A 210 -2.82 -16.44 -7.38
C SER A 210 -2.80 -15.39 -6.27
N CYS A 211 -3.98 -14.97 -5.83
CA CYS A 211 -4.20 -13.87 -4.91
C CYS A 211 -4.78 -14.30 -3.57
N THR A 212 -5.58 -15.36 -3.58
CA THR A 212 -6.29 -15.83 -2.40
C THR A 212 -5.66 -17.12 -1.90
N PRO A 213 -5.17 -17.14 -0.63
CA PRO A 213 -4.73 -18.38 -0.01
C PRO A 213 -5.83 -19.44 -0.04
N VAL A 214 -5.43 -20.70 -0.19
CA VAL A 214 -6.35 -21.84 -0.32
C VAL A 214 -7.37 -21.92 0.81
N ASP A 215 -6.96 -21.59 2.04
CA ASP A 215 -7.82 -21.61 3.23
C ASP A 215 -8.87 -20.48 3.24
N TRP A 216 -8.78 -19.54 2.32
CA TRP A 216 -9.68 -18.39 2.21
C TRP A 216 -10.59 -18.48 0.99
N LEU A 217 -10.48 -19.56 0.22
CA LEU A 217 -11.39 -19.86 -0.88
C LEU A 217 -12.72 -20.34 -0.33
N ASN A 218 -13.81 -19.79 -0.84
CA ASN A 218 -15.16 -20.21 -0.46
C ASN A 218 -15.72 -21.19 -1.51
N TYR A 219 -16.22 -22.31 -1.03
CA TYR A 219 -16.74 -23.36 -1.89
C TYR A 219 -18.27 -23.46 -1.78
N GLU A 220 -18.90 -23.71 -2.92
CA GLU A 220 -20.30 -24.13 -3.03
C GLU A 220 -20.38 -25.21 -4.10
N TYR A 221 -21.10 -26.31 -3.85
CA TYR A 221 -21.44 -27.22 -4.92
C TYR A 221 -22.93 -27.34 -5.13
N LYS A 222 -23.29 -27.64 -6.37
CA LYS A 222 -24.69 -27.91 -6.78
C LYS A 222 -24.76 -29.27 -7.46
N ILE A 223 -25.78 -30.06 -7.11
CA ILE A 223 -26.08 -31.35 -7.71
C ILE A 223 -27.40 -31.26 -8.45
N ASP A 224 -27.37 -31.70 -9.71
CA ASP A 224 -28.50 -32.06 -10.53
C ASP A 224 -28.58 -33.60 -10.50
N ALA A 225 -29.46 -34.13 -9.64
CA ALA A 225 -29.65 -35.55 -9.52
C ALA A 225 -30.36 -36.07 -10.76
N PHE A 226 -29.82 -37.15 -11.33
CA PHE A 226 -30.27 -37.75 -12.58
C PHE A 226 -30.11 -36.86 -13.82
N ASN A 227 -29.31 -35.77 -13.73
CA ASN A 227 -28.95 -34.88 -14.84
C ASN A 227 -30.17 -34.45 -15.69
N ASN A 228 -31.22 -34.03 -15.00
CA ASN A 228 -32.50 -33.64 -15.60
C ASN A 228 -32.62 -32.12 -15.85
N GLY A 229 -31.58 -31.34 -15.52
CA GLY A 229 -31.53 -29.90 -15.70
C GLY A 229 -32.01 -29.11 -14.47
N THR A 230 -32.41 -29.78 -13.40
CA THR A 230 -32.87 -29.14 -12.15
C THR A 230 -31.82 -29.30 -11.06
N ILE A 231 -31.49 -28.24 -10.38
CA ILE A 231 -30.62 -28.32 -9.21
C ILE A 231 -31.40 -28.77 -7.99
N ASP A 232 -31.09 -29.97 -7.50
CA ASP A 232 -31.76 -30.58 -6.34
C ASP A 232 -31.12 -30.17 -5.03
N PHE A 233 -29.79 -30.07 -4.97
CA PHE A 233 -29.05 -29.80 -3.76
C PHE A 233 -28.02 -28.70 -3.99
N THR A 234 -27.82 -27.88 -2.96
CA THR A 234 -26.79 -26.82 -2.91
C THR A 234 -26.16 -26.83 -1.53
N VAL A 235 -24.88 -27.10 -1.44
CA VAL A 235 -24.11 -27.17 -0.19
C VAL A 235 -23.00 -26.13 -0.23
N GLY A 236 -22.80 -25.46 0.88
CA GLY A 236 -21.88 -24.32 0.97
C GLY A 236 -22.53 -23.00 0.60
N SER A 237 -21.77 -21.96 0.56
CA SER A 237 -22.23 -20.65 0.09
C SER A 237 -21.06 -19.74 -0.29
N LEU A 238 -21.24 -18.99 -1.35
CA LEU A 238 -20.34 -17.93 -1.75
C LEU A 238 -20.67 -16.68 -0.93
N THR A 239 -19.67 -16.05 -0.34
CA THR A 239 -19.87 -15.01 0.69
C THR A 239 -19.63 -13.60 0.21
N ARG A 240 -18.75 -13.42 -0.81
CA ARG A 240 -18.34 -12.09 -1.26
C ARG A 240 -19.11 -11.57 -2.44
N ARG A 241 -19.59 -12.45 -3.30
CA ARG A 241 -20.50 -12.01 -4.33
C ARG A 241 -21.75 -11.50 -3.64
N GLN A 242 -21.88 -10.21 -3.54
CA GLN A 242 -23.17 -9.62 -3.25
C GLN A 242 -24.13 -10.15 -4.32
N TYR A 243 -25.09 -10.94 -3.91
CA TYR A 243 -26.22 -11.24 -4.75
C TYR A 243 -26.89 -9.90 -5.04
N ALA A 244 -26.48 -9.27 -6.15
CA ALA A 244 -26.94 -7.93 -6.51
C ALA A 244 -28.47 -7.98 -6.62
N GLY A 245 -29.17 -7.55 -5.56
CA GLY A 245 -30.62 -7.49 -5.49
C GLY A 245 -31.36 -8.83 -5.39
N GLY A 246 -30.69 -9.94 -5.13
CA GLY A 246 -31.29 -11.27 -5.04
C GLY A 246 -31.15 -11.91 -3.65
N GLU A 247 -32.13 -12.72 -3.25
CA GLU A 247 -32.01 -13.54 -2.07
C GLU A 247 -30.89 -14.58 -2.25
N LYS A 248 -30.10 -14.81 -1.17
CA LYS A 248 -29.15 -15.90 -1.10
C LYS A 248 -29.88 -17.21 -1.39
N PRO A 249 -29.45 -18.05 -2.36
CA PRO A 249 -30.10 -19.32 -2.61
C PRO A 249 -30.19 -20.14 -1.33
N ALA A 250 -31.36 -20.74 -1.09
CA ALA A 250 -31.54 -21.60 0.06
C ALA A 250 -30.55 -22.77 -0.03
N VAL A 251 -29.74 -22.96 1.01
CA VAL A 251 -28.90 -24.14 1.15
C VAL A 251 -29.81 -25.35 1.30
N ARG A 252 -29.68 -26.33 0.41
CA ARG A 252 -30.35 -27.62 0.52
C ARG A 252 -29.28 -28.68 0.71
N ASN A 253 -29.26 -29.25 1.90
CA ASN A 253 -28.35 -30.34 2.21
C ASN A 253 -28.51 -31.49 1.19
N ASN A 254 -27.38 -32.03 0.83
CA ASN A 254 -27.33 -33.22 -0.03
C ASN A 254 -27.50 -34.47 0.85
N PRO A 255 -28.63 -35.19 0.74
CA PRO A 255 -28.89 -36.35 1.57
C PRO A 255 -28.01 -37.56 1.24
N TYR A 256 -27.31 -37.49 0.12
CA TYR A 256 -26.42 -38.55 -0.36
C TYR A 256 -24.97 -38.36 0.09
N ALA A 257 -24.57 -37.14 0.50
CA ALA A 257 -23.24 -36.86 0.96
C ALA A 257 -22.99 -37.40 2.37
N ASP A 258 -21.78 -37.85 2.62
CA ASP A 258 -21.34 -38.31 3.93
C ASP A 258 -21.29 -37.15 4.93
N ASP A 259 -20.90 -35.96 4.44
CA ASP A 259 -20.81 -34.74 5.26
C ASP A 259 -21.20 -33.48 4.44
N ASN A 260 -22.18 -32.74 4.95
CA ASN A 260 -22.62 -31.47 4.35
C ASN A 260 -21.93 -30.25 4.95
N SER A 261 -21.06 -30.43 5.93
CA SER A 261 -20.29 -29.31 6.54
C SER A 261 -19.09 -28.93 5.67
N ASN A 262 -18.73 -29.77 4.70
CA ASN A 262 -17.54 -29.66 3.89
C ASN A 262 -17.86 -29.44 2.42
N PRO A 263 -18.00 -28.17 1.94
CA PRO A 263 -18.48 -27.88 0.59
C PRO A 263 -17.48 -28.18 -0.54
N PHE A 264 -16.26 -28.60 -0.28
CA PHE A 264 -15.33 -29.09 -1.29
C PHE A 264 -15.36 -30.62 -1.43
N ASP A 265 -16.10 -31.32 -0.57
CA ASP A 265 -16.25 -32.75 -0.56
C ASP A 265 -17.75 -33.12 -0.65
N ALA A 266 -18.16 -33.76 -1.73
CA ALA A 266 -19.51 -34.27 -1.93
C ALA A 266 -19.52 -35.81 -1.97
N SER A 267 -18.46 -36.45 -1.45
CA SER A 267 -18.38 -37.90 -1.38
C SER A 267 -19.54 -38.48 -0.60
N GLY A 268 -20.02 -39.66 -1.03
CA GLY A 268 -21.13 -40.29 -0.35
C GLY A 268 -21.82 -41.38 -1.15
N VAL A 269 -23.02 -41.74 -0.71
CA VAL A 269 -23.81 -42.86 -1.23
C VAL A 269 -24.95 -42.36 -2.13
N TYR A 270 -24.79 -42.50 -3.43
CA TYR A 270 -25.76 -42.01 -4.41
C TYR A 270 -26.59 -43.14 -5.04
N PRO A 271 -27.83 -42.85 -5.43
CA PRO A 271 -28.61 -43.80 -6.23
C PRO A 271 -27.96 -44.01 -7.60
N LEU A 272 -28.15 -45.19 -8.19
CA LEU A 272 -27.65 -45.47 -9.53
C LEU A 272 -28.30 -44.55 -10.56
N GLY A 273 -27.50 -44.05 -11.48
CA GLY A 273 -27.91 -43.17 -12.56
C GLY A 273 -26.85 -42.08 -12.82
N ILE A 274 -27.01 -41.36 -13.91
CA ILE A 274 -26.10 -40.28 -14.28
C ILE A 274 -26.52 -39.02 -13.53
N HIS A 275 -25.60 -38.46 -12.78
CA HIS A 275 -25.76 -37.24 -12.02
C HIS A 275 -24.76 -36.20 -12.50
N LYS A 276 -25.06 -34.92 -12.23
CA LYS A 276 -24.15 -33.83 -12.53
C LYS A 276 -23.84 -33.06 -11.26
N ILE A 277 -22.54 -32.81 -11.01
CA ILE A 277 -22.11 -31.93 -9.98
C ILE A 277 -21.34 -30.73 -10.54
N THR A 278 -21.57 -29.57 -9.99
CA THR A 278 -20.82 -28.33 -10.31
C THR A 278 -20.34 -27.68 -9.05
N TRP A 279 -19.02 -27.52 -8.92
CA TRP A 279 -18.42 -26.72 -7.89
C TRP A 279 -18.23 -25.28 -8.38
N TYR A 280 -18.47 -24.37 -7.48
CA TYR A 280 -18.21 -22.96 -7.59
C TYR A 280 -17.24 -22.60 -6.49
N VAL A 281 -16.13 -21.96 -6.84
CA VAL A 281 -15.12 -21.51 -5.87
C VAL A 281 -14.92 -20.03 -6.03
N GLU A 282 -15.16 -19.30 -4.95
CA GLU A 282 -15.03 -17.84 -4.89
C GLU A 282 -13.72 -17.46 -4.19
N ASP A 283 -12.98 -16.55 -4.81
CA ASP A 283 -11.77 -15.96 -4.22
C ASP A 283 -12.06 -14.79 -3.28
N GLY A 284 -11.01 -14.26 -2.69
CA GLY A 284 -11.06 -13.08 -1.84
C GLY A 284 -11.54 -11.80 -2.53
N CYS A 285 -11.56 -11.76 -3.85
CA CYS A 285 -11.94 -10.63 -4.69
C CYS A 285 -13.36 -10.77 -5.26
N GLY A 286 -14.02 -11.93 -5.04
CA GLY A 286 -15.35 -12.22 -5.55
C GLY A 286 -15.37 -12.80 -6.96
N ASN A 287 -14.20 -13.19 -7.53
CA ASN A 287 -14.21 -13.93 -8.79
C ASN A 287 -14.55 -15.40 -8.54
N ILE A 288 -15.29 -16.01 -9.46
CA ILE A 288 -15.77 -17.36 -9.32
C ILE A 288 -15.20 -18.26 -10.42
N GLY A 289 -14.41 -19.24 -9.97
CA GLY A 289 -14.00 -20.39 -10.76
C GLY A 289 -15.05 -21.51 -10.67
N THR A 290 -15.15 -22.32 -11.69
CA THR A 290 -16.10 -23.43 -11.72
C THR A 290 -15.50 -24.69 -12.30
N CYS A 291 -15.93 -25.82 -11.77
CA CYS A 291 -15.68 -27.13 -12.37
C CYS A 291 -16.96 -27.94 -12.35
N SER A 292 -17.28 -28.61 -13.49
CA SER A 292 -18.48 -29.41 -13.59
C SER A 292 -18.14 -30.76 -14.18
N THR A 293 -18.73 -31.83 -13.64
CA THR A 293 -18.54 -33.19 -14.13
C THR A 293 -19.79 -34.02 -13.95
N LEU A 294 -19.91 -35.09 -14.77
CA LEU A 294 -20.90 -36.14 -14.61
C LEU A 294 -20.29 -37.27 -13.78
N PHE A 295 -21.12 -37.95 -13.02
CA PHE A 295 -20.75 -39.17 -12.31
C PHE A 295 -21.94 -40.15 -12.30
N GLU A 296 -21.63 -41.44 -12.24
CA GLU A 296 -22.59 -42.52 -12.28
C GLU A 296 -22.31 -43.58 -11.23
#